data_258cb45c56757319b6db535a75305a92
#
_entry.id   258cb45c56757319b6db535a75305a92
#
_cell.length_a   1.000
_cell.length_b   1.000
_cell.length_c   1.000
_cell.angle_alpha   90.00
_cell.angle_beta   90.00
_cell.angle_gamma   90.00
#
_symmetry.space_group_name_H-M   'P 1'
#
loop_
_entity.id
_entity.type
_entity.pdbx_description
1 polymer ?
#
loop_
_entity_poly.entity_id
_entity_poly.type
_entity_poly.pdbx_seq_one_letter_code
_entity_poly.pdbx_strand_id
1 'polypeptide(L)'
;MNRRAIIFTVLLATLALTTVGCFGSEREGKIETSPLSPGDETTYEYVVPFGTGNRLDGGEVIELMPSELDVKVGESIRIVNDDTRDYMIGPFFVTAGQTLAMRFTHPGVLEGVCVVGSGGRFVINVTE
;
A
#
# COMPACT_ATOMS: atom_id res chain seq x y z
N MET A 1 -29.80 71.53 -29.88
CA MET A 1 -29.48 70.32 -30.59
C MET A 1 -28.97 69.32 -29.61
N ASN A 2 -29.79 68.32 -29.43
CA ASN A 2 -29.65 67.42 -28.33
C ASN A 2 -28.72 66.26 -28.62
N ARG A 3 -27.71 66.15 -27.84
CA ARG A 3 -26.90 64.91 -27.82
C ARG A 3 -27.15 64.19 -26.51
N ARG A 4 -28.03 63.25 -26.61
CA ARG A 4 -28.28 62.30 -25.53
C ARG A 4 -27.12 61.30 -25.51
N ALA A 5 -26.24 61.45 -24.54
CA ALA A 5 -25.26 60.45 -24.22
C ALA A 5 -25.99 59.34 -23.44
N ILE A 6 -26.12 58.21 -24.09
CA ILE A 6 -26.58 57.00 -23.45
C ILE A 6 -25.38 56.36 -22.77
N ILE A 7 -25.32 56.47 -21.46
CA ILE A 7 -24.36 55.77 -20.62
C ILE A 7 -24.91 54.36 -20.42
N PHE A 8 -24.37 53.43 -21.19
CA PHE A 8 -24.55 52.01 -20.90
C PHE A 8 -23.67 51.63 -19.71
N THR A 9 -24.28 51.58 -18.56
CA THR A 9 -23.67 50.98 -17.37
C THR A 9 -23.72 49.49 -17.55
N VAL A 10 -22.61 48.91 -18.03
CA VAL A 10 -22.44 47.46 -18.03
C VAL A 10 -22.15 47.04 -16.60
N LEU A 11 -23.16 46.53 -15.94
CA LEU A 11 -23.06 45.92 -14.63
C LEU A 11 -22.46 44.53 -14.85
N LEU A 12 -21.14 44.45 -14.71
CA LEU A 12 -20.42 43.17 -14.74
C LEU A 12 -20.66 42.45 -13.41
N ALA A 13 -21.72 41.64 -13.36
CA ALA A 13 -21.94 40.74 -12.28
C ALA A 13 -20.88 39.62 -12.34
N THR A 14 -19.81 39.80 -11.61
CA THR A 14 -18.85 38.71 -11.36
C THR A 14 -19.50 37.68 -10.45
N LEU A 15 -20.05 36.67 -11.06
CA LEU A 15 -20.52 35.46 -10.36
C LEU A 15 -19.29 34.70 -9.90
N ALA A 16 -18.86 34.94 -8.67
CA ALA A 16 -17.86 34.15 -8.01
C ALA A 16 -18.45 32.76 -7.75
N LEU A 17 -18.18 31.81 -8.66
CA LEU A 17 -18.41 30.40 -8.42
C LEU A 17 -17.38 29.95 -7.37
N THR A 18 -17.77 30.01 -6.11
CA THR A 18 -17.06 29.28 -5.05
C THR A 18 -17.39 27.82 -5.22
N THR A 19 -16.58 27.12 -5.99
CA THR A 19 -16.55 25.66 -5.95
C THR A 19 -15.96 25.25 -4.60
N VAL A 20 -16.84 25.04 -3.64
CA VAL A 20 -16.51 24.27 -2.44
C VAL A 20 -16.29 22.85 -2.94
N GLY A 21 -15.06 22.55 -3.33
CA GLY A 21 -14.60 21.18 -3.53
C GLY A 21 -14.64 20.50 -2.18
N CYS A 22 -15.68 19.72 -1.93
CA CYS A 22 -15.64 18.70 -0.91
C CYS A 22 -14.58 17.67 -1.35
N PHE A 23 -13.33 17.91 -1.00
CA PHE A 23 -12.35 16.85 -0.88
C PHE A 23 -12.71 16.08 0.38
N GLY A 24 -13.73 15.24 0.27
CA GLY A 24 -13.90 14.12 1.16
C GLY A 24 -12.73 13.20 0.90
N SER A 25 -11.64 13.37 1.62
CA SER A 25 -10.66 12.33 1.81
C SER A 25 -11.34 11.23 2.61
N GLU A 26 -12.02 10.34 1.92
CA GLU A 26 -12.21 9.00 2.43
C GLU A 26 -10.81 8.42 2.57
N ARG A 27 -10.27 8.60 3.76
CA ARG A 27 -9.13 7.81 4.21
C ARG A 27 -9.65 6.41 4.51
N GLU A 28 -10.02 5.67 3.49
CA GLU A 28 -9.95 4.23 3.56
C GLU A 28 -8.53 3.92 4.03
N GLY A 29 -8.42 3.19 5.14
CA GLY A 29 -7.18 2.99 5.89
C GLY A 29 -6.01 2.46 5.06
N LYS A 30 -5.51 3.28 4.16
CA LYS A 30 -4.28 3.02 3.43
C LYS A 30 -3.15 3.23 4.41
N ILE A 31 -2.64 2.12 4.93
CA ILE A 31 -1.44 2.16 5.75
C ILE A 31 -0.33 2.69 4.87
N GLU A 32 0.22 3.82 5.25
CA GLU A 32 1.36 4.39 4.58
C GLU A 32 2.61 3.64 5.01
N THR A 33 3.34 3.16 4.01
CA THR A 33 4.65 2.53 4.17
C THR A 33 5.68 3.34 3.39
N SER A 34 6.91 3.32 3.85
CA SER A 34 8.03 3.92 3.12
C SER A 34 9.00 2.83 2.66
N PRO A 35 9.57 2.93 1.45
CA PRO A 35 10.62 2.01 1.00
C PRO A 35 11.82 2.06 1.94
N LEU A 36 12.49 0.91 2.11
CA LEU A 36 13.79 0.84 2.79
C LEU A 36 14.91 1.02 1.77
N SER A 37 15.96 1.68 2.20
CA SER A 37 17.19 1.77 1.41
C SER A 37 17.99 0.48 1.49
N PRO A 38 18.78 0.15 0.46
CA PRO A 38 19.75 -0.94 0.54
C PRO A 38 20.69 -0.73 1.72
N GLY A 39 20.76 -1.72 2.61
CA GLY A 39 21.60 -1.65 3.80
C GLY A 39 20.90 -1.23 5.09
N ASP A 40 19.64 -0.79 5.02
CA ASP A 40 18.85 -0.57 6.23
C ASP A 40 18.60 -1.90 6.95
N GLU A 41 18.68 -1.85 8.29
CA GLU A 41 18.32 -3.00 9.12
C GLU A 41 16.81 -3.28 8.99
N THR A 42 16.48 -4.56 8.98
CA THR A 42 15.09 -5.04 8.86
C THR A 42 14.69 -5.72 10.15
N THR A 43 13.49 -5.38 10.65
CA THR A 43 12.95 -6.00 11.86
C THR A 43 12.48 -7.42 11.59
N TYR A 44 11.78 -7.63 10.47
CA TYR A 44 11.24 -8.92 10.05
C TYR A 44 11.72 -9.24 8.63
N GLU A 45 12.25 -10.44 8.43
CA GLU A 45 12.69 -10.90 7.11
C GLU A 45 12.12 -12.27 6.78
N TYR A 46 11.54 -12.40 5.59
CA TYR A 46 11.01 -13.64 5.07
C TYR A 46 11.59 -13.91 3.68
N VAL A 47 11.91 -15.17 3.41
CA VAL A 47 12.45 -15.59 2.13
C VAL A 47 11.55 -16.65 1.53
N VAL A 48 11.13 -16.46 0.27
CA VAL A 48 10.49 -17.46 -0.55
C VAL A 48 11.59 -18.15 -1.36
N PRO A 49 11.99 -19.38 -1.00
CA PRO A 49 13.11 -20.05 -1.65
C PRO A 49 12.78 -20.46 -3.08
N PHE A 50 13.84 -20.59 -3.89
CA PHE A 50 13.72 -21.17 -5.23
C PHE A 50 13.06 -22.55 -5.18
N GLY A 51 12.12 -22.81 -6.11
CA GLY A 51 11.39 -24.08 -6.21
C GLY A 51 10.11 -24.15 -5.36
N THR A 52 9.80 -23.10 -4.59
CA THR A 52 8.58 -23.05 -3.79
C THR A 52 7.33 -23.30 -4.64
N GLY A 53 7.22 -22.68 -5.81
CA GLY A 53 6.07 -22.87 -6.70
C GLY A 53 5.90 -24.31 -7.17
N ASN A 54 6.98 -25.03 -7.45
CA ASN A 54 6.91 -26.43 -7.83
C ASN A 54 6.42 -27.32 -6.69
N ARG A 55 6.80 -27.00 -5.46
CA ARG A 55 6.34 -27.71 -4.25
C ARG A 55 4.85 -27.47 -4.01
N LEU A 56 4.39 -26.24 -4.19
CA LEU A 56 2.94 -25.89 -4.12
C LEU A 56 2.13 -26.64 -5.18
N ASP A 57 2.63 -26.74 -6.43
CA ASP A 57 1.98 -27.50 -7.51
C ASP A 57 1.91 -28.99 -7.19
N GLY A 58 2.89 -29.50 -6.45
CA GLY A 58 2.89 -30.85 -5.92
C GLY A 58 1.92 -31.09 -4.76
N GLY A 59 1.20 -30.06 -4.33
CA GLY A 59 0.23 -30.12 -3.22
C GLY A 59 0.88 -30.00 -1.83
N GLU A 60 2.15 -29.57 -1.77
CA GLU A 60 2.82 -29.34 -0.49
C GLU A 60 2.28 -28.09 0.19
N VAL A 61 2.02 -28.19 1.50
CA VAL A 61 1.70 -27.03 2.33
C VAL A 61 3.00 -26.36 2.76
N ILE A 62 3.14 -25.09 2.42
CA ILE A 62 4.35 -24.31 2.70
C ILE A 62 4.01 -23.16 3.65
N GLU A 63 4.70 -23.12 4.78
CA GLU A 63 4.52 -22.11 5.82
C GLU A 63 5.85 -21.38 6.06
N LEU A 64 6.08 -20.32 5.29
CA LEU A 64 7.28 -19.48 5.40
C LEU A 64 7.10 -18.31 6.37
N MET A 65 5.85 -17.97 6.68
CA MET A 65 5.52 -16.86 7.55
C MET A 65 4.25 -17.15 8.36
N PRO A 66 4.06 -16.50 9.51
CA PRO A 66 2.88 -16.67 10.33
C PRO A 66 1.61 -16.18 9.62
N SER A 67 0.44 -16.57 10.09
CA SER A 67 -0.84 -16.02 9.64
C SER A 67 -1.06 -14.59 10.11
N GLU A 68 -0.40 -14.19 11.20
CA GLU A 68 -0.53 -12.89 11.84
C GLU A 68 0.82 -12.41 12.34
N LEU A 69 1.09 -11.11 12.15
CA LEU A 69 2.31 -10.44 12.57
C LEU A 69 1.95 -9.11 13.26
N ASP A 70 2.32 -8.98 14.51
CA ASP A 70 2.20 -7.73 15.25
C ASP A 70 3.48 -6.91 15.11
N VAL A 71 3.35 -5.69 14.64
CA VAL A 71 4.47 -4.78 14.41
C VAL A 71 4.18 -3.41 14.99
N LYS A 72 5.23 -2.63 15.22
CA LYS A 72 5.13 -1.23 15.65
C LYS A 72 5.46 -0.28 14.52
N VAL A 73 4.91 0.92 14.60
CA VAL A 73 5.35 2.04 13.76
C VAL A 73 6.85 2.22 13.90
N GLY A 74 7.55 2.34 12.77
CA GLY A 74 9.00 2.40 12.68
C GLY A 74 9.70 1.07 12.45
N GLU A 75 9.05 -0.06 12.73
CA GLU A 75 9.55 -1.38 12.36
C GLU A 75 9.40 -1.62 10.85
N SER A 76 10.10 -2.63 10.35
CA SER A 76 10.23 -2.88 8.91
C SER A 76 10.12 -4.35 8.58
N ILE A 77 9.66 -4.62 7.37
CA ILE A 77 9.57 -5.96 6.78
C ILE A 77 10.36 -6.00 5.48
N ARG A 78 11.07 -7.11 5.28
CA ARG A 78 11.70 -7.48 4.00
C ARG A 78 11.18 -8.83 3.57
N ILE A 79 10.76 -8.94 2.32
CA ILE A 79 10.32 -10.18 1.71
C ILE A 79 11.17 -10.39 0.46
N VAL A 80 11.98 -11.43 0.47
CA VAL A 80 12.85 -11.82 -0.63
C VAL A 80 12.18 -12.95 -1.39
N ASN A 81 11.94 -12.78 -2.68
CA ASN A 81 11.41 -13.83 -3.53
C ASN A 81 12.52 -14.38 -4.44
N ASP A 82 13.12 -15.47 -4.03
CA ASP A 82 14.16 -16.17 -4.81
C ASP A 82 13.57 -17.18 -5.81
N ASP A 83 12.23 -17.32 -5.83
CA ASP A 83 11.57 -18.23 -6.76
C ASP A 83 11.38 -17.60 -8.15
N THR A 84 10.96 -18.40 -9.10
CA THR A 84 10.66 -18.00 -10.49
C THR A 84 9.22 -17.56 -10.69
N ARG A 85 8.42 -17.52 -9.63
CA ARG A 85 7.02 -17.10 -9.64
C ARG A 85 6.79 -15.84 -8.83
N ASP A 86 5.77 -15.09 -9.23
CA ASP A 86 5.25 -13.98 -8.45
C ASP A 86 4.35 -14.51 -7.32
N TYR A 87 4.36 -13.82 -6.19
CA TYR A 87 3.54 -14.18 -5.03
C TYR A 87 2.74 -13.00 -4.50
N MET A 88 1.46 -13.28 -4.18
CA MET A 88 0.69 -12.43 -3.27
C MET A 88 0.98 -12.88 -1.84
N ILE A 89 1.52 -11.99 -1.04
CA ILE A 89 1.90 -12.23 0.34
C ILE A 89 1.16 -11.21 1.20
N GLY A 90 -0.05 -11.57 1.62
CA GLY A 90 -0.95 -10.62 2.24
C GLY A 90 -1.27 -9.47 1.30
N PRO A 91 -1.03 -8.22 1.71
CA PRO A 91 -1.29 -7.05 0.86
C PRO A 91 -0.21 -6.79 -0.18
N PHE A 92 0.87 -7.59 -0.20
CA PHE A 92 2.05 -7.34 -1.01
C PHE A 92 2.12 -8.25 -2.23
N PHE A 93 2.40 -7.66 -3.39
CA PHE A 93 2.77 -8.39 -4.59
C PHE A 93 4.30 -8.39 -4.73
N VAL A 94 4.90 -9.57 -4.69
CA VAL A 94 6.36 -9.75 -4.76
C VAL A 94 6.71 -10.52 -6.01
N THR A 95 7.30 -9.83 -6.97
CA THR A 95 7.67 -10.39 -8.27
C THR A 95 8.83 -11.39 -8.12
N ALA A 96 8.88 -12.35 -9.04
CA ALA A 96 9.95 -13.36 -9.13
C ALA A 96 11.34 -12.69 -9.12
N GLY A 97 12.23 -13.18 -8.27
CA GLY A 97 13.59 -12.68 -8.12
C GLY A 97 13.74 -11.28 -7.54
N GLN A 98 12.65 -10.70 -7.00
CA GLN A 98 12.66 -9.36 -6.43
C GLN A 98 12.56 -9.39 -4.90
N THR A 99 12.96 -8.29 -4.31
CA THR A 99 12.84 -8.04 -2.88
C THR A 99 11.90 -6.87 -2.66
N LEU A 100 10.91 -7.06 -1.80
CA LEU A 100 10.09 -5.98 -1.27
C LEU A 100 10.60 -5.66 0.13
N ALA A 101 10.87 -4.38 0.41
CA ALA A 101 11.32 -3.93 1.71
C ALA A 101 10.69 -2.59 2.06
N MET A 102 10.07 -2.50 3.23
CA MET A 102 9.34 -1.30 3.65
C MET A 102 9.32 -1.14 5.16
N ARG A 103 9.08 0.10 5.59
CA ARG A 103 8.88 0.51 6.98
C ARG A 103 7.42 0.88 7.20
N PHE A 104 6.86 0.46 8.31
CA PHE A 104 5.51 0.85 8.72
C PHE A 104 5.54 2.24 9.34
N THR A 105 4.75 3.16 8.80
CA THR A 105 4.78 4.58 9.20
C THR A 105 3.53 5.02 9.96
N HIS A 106 2.45 4.24 9.90
CA HIS A 106 1.18 4.55 10.57
C HIS A 106 0.53 3.29 11.14
N PRO A 107 -0.20 3.40 12.25
CA PRO A 107 -0.97 2.29 12.79
C PRO A 107 -2.10 1.85 11.86
N GLY A 108 -2.48 0.57 11.94
CA GLY A 108 -3.60 0.00 11.20
C GLY A 108 -3.44 -1.50 10.95
N VAL A 109 -4.32 -2.07 10.14
CA VAL A 109 -4.29 -3.48 9.79
C VAL A 109 -4.13 -3.65 8.28
N LEU A 110 -3.15 -4.45 7.89
CA LEU A 110 -2.92 -4.89 6.51
C LEU A 110 -3.24 -6.37 6.42
N GLU A 111 -4.02 -6.79 5.44
CA GLU A 111 -4.33 -8.19 5.27
C GLU A 111 -4.48 -8.60 3.81
N GLY A 112 -4.29 -9.87 3.54
CA GLY A 112 -4.51 -10.45 2.23
C GLY A 112 -4.21 -11.93 2.17
N VAL A 113 -4.42 -12.51 1.01
CA VAL A 113 -4.12 -13.92 0.72
C VAL A 113 -2.61 -14.16 0.78
N CYS A 114 -2.21 -15.28 1.35
CA CYS A 114 -0.82 -15.71 1.40
C CYS A 114 -0.72 -17.23 1.17
N VAL A 115 -0.30 -17.62 -0.01
CA VAL A 115 -0.20 -19.07 -0.36
C VAL A 115 1.03 -19.75 0.25
N VAL A 116 1.96 -18.97 0.75
CA VAL A 116 3.20 -19.44 1.42
C VAL A 116 3.20 -19.16 2.92
N GLY A 117 2.05 -18.86 3.48
CA GLY A 117 1.86 -18.57 4.89
C GLY A 117 0.86 -19.51 5.56
N SER A 118 0.92 -19.56 6.87
CA SER A 118 0.01 -20.33 7.69
C SER A 118 -1.44 -19.95 7.44
N GLY A 119 -2.29 -20.91 7.11
CA GLY A 119 -3.74 -20.70 6.94
C GLY A 119 -4.16 -19.95 5.67
N GLY A 120 -3.26 -19.73 4.70
CA GLY A 120 -3.59 -19.11 3.41
C GLY A 120 -3.85 -17.59 3.48
N ARG A 121 -3.58 -16.95 4.61
CA ARG A 121 -3.78 -15.53 4.87
C ARG A 121 -2.60 -14.95 5.64
N PHE A 122 -2.33 -13.68 5.43
CA PHE A 122 -1.36 -12.94 6.22
C PHE A 122 -1.96 -11.62 6.68
N VAL A 123 -1.94 -11.39 7.97
CA VAL A 123 -2.45 -10.19 8.63
C VAL A 123 -1.29 -9.51 9.35
N ILE A 124 -1.15 -8.21 9.15
CA ILE A 124 -0.16 -7.39 9.85
C ILE A 124 -0.92 -6.34 10.66
N ASN A 125 -0.78 -6.39 11.96
CA ASN A 125 -1.33 -5.39 12.88
C ASN A 125 -0.22 -4.39 13.21
N VAL A 126 -0.37 -3.16 12.75
CA VAL A 126 0.59 -2.08 13.06
C VAL A 126 0.04 -1.27 14.22
N THR A 127 0.82 -1.20 15.29
CA THR A 127 0.51 -0.42 16.50
C THR A 127 1.53 0.70 16.72
N GLU A 128 1.23 1.64 17.60
CA GLU A 128 2.13 2.72 17.98
C GLU A 128 3.34 2.22 18.79
#